data_e15156d729e67204c5cd6f0e3da195b8
#
_entry.id   e15156d729e67204c5cd6f0e3da195b8
#
_cell.length_a   1.000
_cell.length_b   1.000
_cell.length_c   1.000
_cell.angle_alpha   90.00
_cell.angle_beta   90.00
_cell.angle_gamma   90.00
#
_symmetry.space_group_name_H-M   'P 1'
#
loop_
_entity.id
_entity.type
_entity.pdbx_description
1 polymer ?
#
loop_
_entity_poly.entity_id
_entity_poly.type
_entity_poly.pdbx_seq_one_letter_code
_entity_poly.pdbx_strand_id
1 'polypeptide(L)'
;SGYLLRSTLQSSRVVEKGELLFVIDANLLNTSLRSAEAQLLSAQAKEAEARSTYERAKPLVEINAISQTQIEEYRANYLSAQQAVRSARQQVESARLQVGYARITAPISGIAAAATAHEGDYVGAGTQFSSLTTISNMDSLKAELSLPTAIYLRVAGGERAMYDNRGLLSNI
;
A
#
# COMPACT_ATOMS: atom_id res chain seq x y z
N SER A 1 12.33 -6.46 -1.76
CA SER A 1 13.68 -6.30 -1.21
C SER A 1 14.55 -5.52 -2.18
N GLY A 2 15.48 -4.73 -1.67
CA GLY A 2 16.40 -3.93 -2.46
C GLY A 2 17.38 -3.15 -1.58
N TYR A 3 18.28 -2.40 -2.18
CA TYR A 3 19.22 -1.55 -1.45
C TYR A 3 18.51 -0.26 -0.97
N LEU A 4 18.76 0.13 0.27
CA LEU A 4 18.27 1.39 0.83
C LEU A 4 19.07 2.55 0.25
N LEU A 5 18.43 3.41 -0.54
CA LEU A 5 19.07 4.57 -1.15
C LEU A 5 19.07 5.79 -0.24
N ARG A 6 18.01 5.94 0.57
CA ARG A 6 17.86 7.11 1.44
C ARG A 6 17.00 6.77 2.65
N SER A 7 17.42 7.23 3.82
CA SER A 7 16.67 7.26 5.06
C SER A 7 16.49 8.69 5.55
N THR A 8 15.26 9.06 5.94
CA THR A 8 14.99 10.36 6.58
C THR A 8 14.99 10.27 8.10
N LEU A 9 15.12 9.06 8.67
CA LEU A 9 15.06 8.77 10.10
C LEU A 9 16.46 8.48 10.67
N GLN A 10 17.30 9.52 10.78
CA GLN A 10 18.61 9.40 11.45
C GLN A 10 18.48 9.36 12.98
N SER A 11 17.39 9.89 13.53
CA SER A 11 17.07 9.89 14.96
C SER A 11 15.55 9.78 15.13
N SER A 12 15.12 9.45 16.36
CA SER A 12 13.70 9.42 16.69
C SER A 12 13.08 10.81 16.53
N ARG A 13 11.96 10.88 15.80
CA ARG A 13 11.25 12.14 15.58
C ARG A 13 9.75 11.91 15.35
N VAL A 14 8.98 12.97 15.48
CA VAL A 14 7.57 12.98 15.10
C VAL A 14 7.47 12.96 13.57
N VAL A 15 6.56 12.12 13.06
CA VAL A 15 6.24 11.97 11.65
C VAL A 15 4.74 12.08 11.43
N GLU A 16 4.35 12.60 10.28
CA GLU A 16 2.95 12.67 9.87
C GLU A 16 2.59 11.49 8.97
N LYS A 17 1.31 11.10 8.99
CA LYS A 17 0.80 10.07 8.08
C LYS A 17 1.06 10.46 6.62
N GLY A 18 1.68 9.56 5.85
CA GLY A 18 2.05 9.77 4.45
C GLY A 18 3.43 10.38 4.24
N GLU A 19 4.11 10.78 5.30
CA GLU A 19 5.47 11.30 5.20
C GLU A 19 6.46 10.25 4.70
N LEU A 20 7.34 10.61 3.75
CA LEU A 20 8.32 9.71 3.17
C LEU A 20 9.44 9.42 4.17
N LEU A 21 9.64 8.15 4.51
CA LEU A 21 10.63 7.72 5.49
C LEU A 21 11.85 7.06 4.85
N PHE A 22 11.61 6.18 3.86
CA PHE A 22 12.68 5.43 3.21
C PHE A 22 12.46 5.37 1.70
N VAL A 23 13.57 5.32 0.97
CA VAL A 23 13.60 5.09 -0.48
C VAL A 23 14.50 3.90 -0.76
N ILE A 24 13.92 2.85 -1.33
CA ILE A 24 14.62 1.65 -1.78
C ILE A 24 14.92 1.78 -3.27
N ASP A 25 16.02 1.18 -3.74
CA ASP A 25 16.35 1.14 -5.17
C ASP A 25 15.25 0.45 -5.96
N ALA A 26 14.64 1.21 -6.85
CA ALA A 26 13.54 0.77 -7.71
C ALA A 26 13.97 0.59 -9.18
N ASN A 27 15.25 0.60 -9.52
CA ASN A 27 15.71 0.52 -10.90
C ASN A 27 15.19 -0.71 -11.64
N LEU A 28 15.27 -1.89 -10.99
CA LEU A 28 14.75 -3.14 -11.55
C LEU A 28 13.22 -3.10 -11.66
N LEU A 29 12.53 -2.55 -10.67
CA LEU A 29 11.06 -2.41 -10.67
C LEU A 29 10.59 -1.44 -11.75
N ASN A 30 11.29 -0.33 -11.95
CA ASN A 30 11.03 0.62 -13.04
C ASN A 30 11.24 -0.01 -14.42
N THR A 31 12.25 -0.86 -14.57
CA THR A 31 12.48 -1.60 -15.81
C THR A 31 11.34 -2.58 -16.09
N SER A 32 10.87 -3.29 -15.06
CA SER A 32 9.70 -4.18 -15.14
C SER A 32 8.43 -3.42 -15.50
N LEU A 33 8.22 -2.23 -14.92
CA LEU A 33 7.08 -1.36 -15.24
C LEU A 33 7.11 -0.94 -16.71
N ARG A 34 8.26 -0.46 -17.22
CA ARG A 34 8.43 -0.07 -18.63
C ARG A 34 8.18 -1.25 -19.57
N SER A 35 8.60 -2.46 -19.21
CA SER A 35 8.32 -3.68 -19.99
C SER A 35 6.82 -3.98 -20.05
N ALA A 36 6.12 -3.88 -18.91
CA ALA A 36 4.67 -4.06 -18.87
C ALA A 36 3.91 -2.99 -19.67
N GLU A 37 4.36 -1.73 -19.62
CA GLU A 37 3.79 -0.64 -20.42
C GLU A 37 3.99 -0.88 -21.93
N ALA A 38 5.15 -1.38 -22.33
CA ALA A 38 5.41 -1.73 -23.73
C ALA A 38 4.50 -2.89 -24.20
N GLN A 39 4.26 -3.89 -23.35
CA GLN A 39 3.32 -4.98 -23.63
C GLN A 39 1.88 -4.48 -23.77
N LEU A 40 1.45 -3.55 -22.92
CA LEU A 40 0.14 -2.91 -23.03
C LEU A 40 0.00 -2.16 -24.34
N LEU A 41 1.00 -1.38 -24.74
CA LEU A 41 0.99 -0.67 -26.02
C LEU A 41 0.89 -1.63 -27.21
N SER A 42 1.63 -2.74 -27.17
CA SER A 42 1.53 -3.80 -28.20
C SER A 42 0.14 -4.44 -28.27
N ALA A 43 -0.46 -4.73 -27.10
CA ALA A 43 -1.82 -5.28 -27.02
C ALA A 43 -2.86 -4.30 -27.57
N GLN A 44 -2.73 -3.01 -27.26
CA GLN A 44 -3.61 -1.95 -27.76
C GLN A 44 -3.52 -1.81 -29.28
N ALA A 45 -2.33 -1.92 -29.87
CA ALA A 45 -2.15 -1.89 -31.32
C ALA A 45 -2.87 -3.07 -32.00
N LYS A 46 -2.75 -4.29 -31.44
CA LYS A 46 -3.47 -5.48 -31.91
C LYS A 46 -4.99 -5.36 -31.76
N GLU A 47 -5.47 -4.79 -30.67
CA GLU A 47 -6.90 -4.51 -30.47
C GLU A 47 -7.41 -3.53 -31.54
N ALA A 48 -6.68 -2.44 -31.80
CA ALA A 48 -7.04 -1.44 -32.78
C ALA A 48 -7.11 -2.06 -34.21
N GLU A 49 -6.17 -2.92 -34.57
CA GLU A 49 -6.17 -3.67 -35.84
C GLU A 49 -7.39 -4.60 -35.94
N ALA A 50 -7.61 -5.44 -34.91
CA ALA A 50 -8.73 -6.39 -34.90
C ALA A 50 -10.08 -5.66 -34.93
N ARG A 51 -10.21 -4.55 -34.20
CA ARG A 51 -11.37 -3.68 -34.20
C ARG A 51 -11.63 -3.11 -35.60
N SER A 52 -10.61 -2.53 -36.22
CA SER A 52 -10.72 -1.95 -37.57
C SER A 52 -11.15 -3.00 -38.59
N THR A 53 -10.61 -4.21 -38.50
CA THR A 53 -10.99 -5.32 -39.38
C THR A 53 -12.44 -5.73 -39.17
N TYR A 54 -12.86 -5.90 -37.93
CA TYR A 54 -14.25 -6.22 -37.59
C TYR A 54 -15.24 -5.14 -38.04
N GLU A 55 -14.93 -3.85 -37.79
CA GLU A 55 -15.80 -2.74 -38.20
C GLU A 55 -15.93 -2.62 -39.72
N ARG A 56 -14.87 -2.87 -40.47
CA ARG A 56 -14.93 -2.91 -41.97
C ARG A 56 -15.70 -4.11 -42.48
N ALA A 57 -15.67 -5.23 -41.79
CA ALA A 57 -16.37 -6.44 -42.15
C ALA A 57 -17.90 -6.38 -41.93
N LYS A 58 -18.36 -5.60 -40.94
CA LYS A 58 -19.79 -5.48 -40.61
C LYS A 58 -20.69 -5.17 -41.83
N PRO A 59 -20.45 -4.11 -42.63
CA PRO A 59 -21.33 -3.81 -43.75
C PRO A 59 -21.24 -4.85 -44.90
N LEU A 60 -20.14 -5.60 -44.95
CA LEU A 60 -19.95 -6.61 -46.01
C LEU A 60 -20.84 -7.85 -45.82
N VAL A 61 -21.22 -8.16 -44.59
CA VAL A 61 -22.20 -9.22 -44.30
C VAL A 61 -23.59 -8.84 -44.81
N GLU A 62 -23.99 -7.58 -44.61
CA GLU A 62 -25.34 -7.10 -45.03
C GLU A 62 -25.58 -7.21 -46.53
N ILE A 63 -24.52 -7.08 -47.33
CA ILE A 63 -24.56 -7.23 -48.79
C ILE A 63 -24.14 -8.65 -49.25
N ASN A 64 -24.05 -9.62 -48.34
CA ASN A 64 -23.60 -11.00 -48.61
C ASN A 64 -22.21 -11.11 -49.26
N ALA A 65 -21.32 -10.13 -49.07
CA ALA A 65 -19.96 -10.14 -49.61
C ALA A 65 -18.99 -11.01 -48.80
N ILE A 66 -19.32 -11.30 -47.51
CA ILE A 66 -18.60 -12.26 -46.67
C ILE A 66 -19.60 -13.18 -45.97
N SER A 67 -19.11 -14.35 -45.48
CA SER A 67 -19.94 -15.32 -44.79
C SER A 67 -20.20 -14.89 -43.32
N GLN A 68 -21.29 -15.41 -42.74
CA GLN A 68 -21.62 -15.23 -41.32
C GLN A 68 -20.51 -15.79 -40.43
N THR A 69 -19.93 -16.93 -40.79
CA THR A 69 -18.80 -17.52 -40.07
C THR A 69 -17.59 -16.59 -40.04
N GLN A 70 -17.32 -15.88 -41.13
CA GLN A 70 -16.17 -14.98 -41.24
C GLN A 70 -16.31 -13.73 -40.38
N ILE A 71 -17.51 -13.14 -40.26
CA ILE A 71 -17.74 -12.00 -39.36
C ILE A 71 -17.67 -12.44 -37.91
N GLU A 72 -18.13 -13.64 -37.56
CA GLU A 72 -18.02 -14.22 -36.24
C GLU A 72 -16.55 -14.44 -35.81
N GLU A 73 -15.72 -14.89 -36.74
CA GLU A 73 -14.26 -15.02 -36.53
C GLU A 73 -13.62 -13.65 -36.27
N TYR A 74 -13.91 -12.62 -37.07
CA TYR A 74 -13.38 -11.26 -36.81
C TYR A 74 -13.85 -10.70 -35.49
N ARG A 75 -15.10 -10.96 -35.11
CA ARG A 75 -15.62 -10.58 -33.79
C ARG A 75 -14.89 -11.29 -32.66
N ALA A 76 -14.67 -12.61 -32.78
CA ALA A 76 -13.95 -13.39 -31.78
C ALA A 76 -12.50 -12.90 -31.62
N ASN A 77 -11.83 -12.59 -32.74
CA ASN A 77 -10.48 -12.02 -32.71
C ASN A 77 -10.43 -10.65 -32.02
N TYR A 78 -11.41 -9.77 -32.31
CA TYR A 78 -11.51 -8.48 -31.64
C TYR A 78 -11.74 -8.65 -30.12
N LEU A 79 -12.67 -9.53 -29.73
CA LEU A 79 -12.92 -9.79 -28.30
C LEU A 79 -11.70 -10.39 -27.60
N SER A 80 -10.96 -11.28 -28.28
CA SER A 80 -9.71 -11.84 -27.77
C SER A 80 -8.65 -10.75 -27.55
N ALA A 81 -8.47 -9.86 -28.54
CA ALA A 81 -7.54 -8.73 -28.43
C ALA A 81 -7.93 -7.77 -27.30
N GLN A 82 -9.22 -7.54 -27.10
CA GLN A 82 -9.75 -6.74 -26.01
C GLN A 82 -9.39 -7.34 -24.64
N GLN A 83 -9.51 -8.67 -24.49
CA GLN A 83 -9.09 -9.34 -23.25
C GLN A 83 -7.58 -9.28 -23.04
N ALA A 84 -6.78 -9.34 -24.11
CA ALA A 84 -5.33 -9.17 -24.04
C ALA A 84 -4.94 -7.76 -23.51
N VAL A 85 -5.61 -6.71 -23.98
CA VAL A 85 -5.42 -5.33 -23.44
C VAL A 85 -5.78 -5.28 -21.96
N ARG A 86 -6.89 -5.88 -21.56
CA ARG A 86 -7.31 -5.92 -20.15
C ARG A 86 -6.27 -6.62 -19.27
N SER A 87 -5.75 -7.76 -19.72
CA SER A 87 -4.70 -8.50 -19.02
C SER A 87 -3.40 -7.68 -18.92
N ALA A 88 -2.94 -7.08 -20.01
CA ALA A 88 -1.74 -6.24 -20.02
C ALA A 88 -1.90 -5.00 -19.10
N ARG A 89 -3.09 -4.41 -19.01
CA ARG A 89 -3.38 -3.31 -18.09
C ARG A 89 -3.22 -3.73 -16.64
N GLN A 90 -3.69 -4.94 -16.27
CA GLN A 90 -3.50 -5.46 -14.91
C GLN A 90 -2.02 -5.71 -14.58
N GLN A 91 -1.21 -6.12 -15.57
CA GLN A 91 0.23 -6.29 -15.39
C GLN A 91 0.92 -4.94 -15.13
N VAL A 92 0.55 -3.89 -15.88
CA VAL A 92 1.06 -2.51 -15.62
C VAL A 92 0.69 -2.05 -14.21
N GLU A 93 -0.56 -2.27 -13.79
CA GLU A 93 -1.03 -1.87 -12.46
C GLU A 93 -0.26 -2.60 -11.35
N SER A 94 -0.05 -3.91 -11.50
CA SER A 94 0.77 -4.71 -10.58
C SER A 94 2.22 -4.19 -10.52
N ALA A 95 2.85 -3.92 -11.66
CA ALA A 95 4.22 -3.40 -11.70
C ALA A 95 4.31 -2.00 -11.08
N ARG A 96 3.31 -1.14 -11.28
CA ARG A 96 3.22 0.20 -10.67
C ARG A 96 3.12 0.13 -9.15
N LEU A 97 2.31 -0.78 -8.62
CA LEU A 97 2.23 -1.01 -7.18
C LEU A 97 3.57 -1.45 -6.60
N GLN A 98 4.29 -2.34 -7.30
CA GLN A 98 5.62 -2.77 -6.87
C GLN A 98 6.63 -1.61 -6.82
N VAL A 99 6.62 -0.71 -7.80
CA VAL A 99 7.42 0.53 -7.77
C VAL A 99 7.00 1.42 -6.59
N GLY A 100 5.70 1.50 -6.32
CA GLY A 100 5.18 2.25 -5.16
C GLY A 100 5.74 1.77 -3.82
N TYR A 101 5.92 0.46 -3.65
CA TYR A 101 6.49 -0.11 -2.42
C TYR A 101 7.98 0.19 -2.21
N ALA A 102 8.68 0.70 -3.21
CA ALA A 102 10.05 1.19 -3.03
C ALA A 102 10.11 2.55 -2.29
N ARG A 103 8.99 3.23 -2.14
CA ARG A 103 8.84 4.47 -1.37
C ARG A 103 8.03 4.18 -0.12
N ILE A 104 8.71 4.05 1.01
CA ILE A 104 8.08 3.70 2.28
C ILE A 104 7.68 4.98 2.99
N THR A 105 6.37 5.13 3.22
CA THR A 105 5.78 6.27 3.93
C THR A 105 5.21 5.86 5.27
N ALA A 106 5.05 6.81 6.18
CA ALA A 106 4.44 6.58 7.49
C ALA A 106 2.95 6.20 7.35
N PRO A 107 2.51 5.04 7.84
CA PRO A 107 1.10 4.62 7.78
C PRO A 107 0.20 5.39 8.74
N ILE A 108 0.78 5.90 9.83
CA ILE A 108 0.11 6.68 10.89
C ILE A 108 1.00 7.85 11.29
N SER A 109 0.40 8.89 11.89
CA SER A 109 1.15 9.94 12.58
C SER A 109 1.60 9.43 13.95
N GLY A 110 2.78 9.86 14.42
CA GLY A 110 3.32 9.44 15.71
C GLY A 110 4.82 9.67 15.83
N ILE A 111 5.45 9.07 16.83
CA ILE A 111 6.92 9.09 16.98
C ILE A 111 7.49 7.87 16.24
N ALA A 112 8.30 8.12 15.22
CA ALA A 112 9.11 7.11 14.59
C ALA A 112 10.44 6.96 15.35
N ALA A 113 10.83 5.71 15.64
CA ALA A 113 12.16 5.40 16.17
C ALA A 113 13.24 5.67 15.09
N ALA A 114 14.50 5.77 15.51
CA ALA A 114 15.61 5.82 14.58
C ALA A 114 15.60 4.59 13.66
N ALA A 115 16.03 4.77 12.42
CA ALA A 115 16.15 3.67 11.47
C ALA A 115 17.14 2.60 11.97
N THR A 116 16.80 1.34 11.77
CA THR A 116 17.69 0.20 12.07
C THR A 116 18.66 -0.08 10.93
N ALA A 117 18.32 0.32 9.70
CA ALA A 117 19.12 0.16 8.50
C ALA A 117 19.71 1.51 8.04
N HIS A 118 20.88 1.45 7.43
CA HIS A 118 21.61 2.60 6.87
C HIS A 118 21.55 2.60 5.34
N GLU A 119 21.86 3.74 4.75
CA GLU A 119 21.97 3.85 3.29
C GLU A 119 23.04 2.88 2.76
N GLY A 120 22.68 2.11 1.74
CA GLY A 120 23.50 1.04 1.19
C GLY A 120 23.18 -0.36 1.73
N ASP A 121 22.43 -0.49 2.83
CA ASP A 121 22.01 -1.80 3.36
C ASP A 121 20.97 -2.46 2.45
N TYR A 122 21.03 -3.80 2.38
CA TYR A 122 20.03 -4.59 1.66
C TYR A 122 18.86 -4.92 2.60
N VAL A 123 17.69 -4.37 2.27
CA VAL A 123 16.49 -4.42 3.12
C VAL A 123 15.36 -5.23 2.47
N GLY A 124 14.55 -5.88 3.30
CA GLY A 124 13.39 -6.62 2.82
C GLY A 124 13.04 -7.84 3.67
N ALA A 125 11.96 -8.53 3.30
CA ALA A 125 11.52 -9.73 3.99
C ALA A 125 12.61 -10.82 3.93
N GLY A 126 12.91 -11.44 5.09
CA GLY A 126 13.93 -12.49 5.20
C GLY A 126 15.37 -11.98 5.35
N THR A 127 15.60 -10.68 5.40
CA THR A 127 16.91 -10.08 5.73
C THR A 127 16.98 -9.69 7.21
N GLN A 128 18.17 -9.36 7.71
CA GLN A 128 18.32 -8.82 9.06
C GLN A 128 17.61 -7.48 9.24
N PHE A 129 17.35 -6.75 8.15
CA PHE A 129 16.62 -5.48 8.11
C PHE A 129 15.20 -5.67 7.57
N SER A 130 14.48 -6.66 8.10
CA SER A 130 13.06 -6.87 7.78
C SER A 130 12.13 -5.84 8.40
N SER A 131 12.56 -5.22 9.52
CA SER A 131 11.89 -4.08 10.16
C SER A 131 12.82 -2.87 10.10
N LEU A 132 12.38 -1.78 9.49
CA LEU A 132 13.20 -0.57 9.30
C LEU A 132 13.05 0.43 10.44
N THR A 133 11.85 0.57 10.99
CA THR A 133 11.53 1.43 12.12
C THR A 133 10.20 1.00 12.75
N THR A 134 9.92 1.53 13.93
CA THR A 134 8.64 1.40 14.62
C THR A 134 8.03 2.78 14.81
N ILE A 135 6.75 2.94 14.48
CA ILE A 135 6.01 4.17 14.73
C ILE A 135 5.02 3.93 15.85
N SER A 136 5.14 4.71 16.93
CA SER A 136 4.23 4.67 18.07
C SER A 136 3.24 5.81 17.98
N ASN A 137 1.94 5.47 18.01
CA ASN A 137 0.88 6.47 18.12
C ASN A 137 0.87 7.07 19.53
N MET A 138 0.72 8.39 19.64
CA MET A 138 0.67 9.11 20.90
C MET A 138 -0.73 9.64 21.25
N ASP A 139 -1.75 9.38 20.40
CA ASP A 139 -3.11 9.90 20.63
C ASP A 139 -3.78 9.30 21.88
N SER A 140 -3.34 8.12 22.30
CA SER A 140 -3.84 7.48 23.53
C SER A 140 -2.72 6.72 24.25
N LEU A 141 -2.53 7.04 25.51
CA LEU A 141 -1.61 6.34 26.41
C LEU A 141 -2.42 5.55 27.45
N LYS A 142 -2.11 4.26 27.59
CA LYS A 142 -2.60 3.44 28.69
C LYS A 142 -1.54 3.39 29.76
N ALA A 143 -1.83 3.99 30.92
CA ALA A 143 -0.99 3.86 32.11
C ALA A 143 -1.55 2.74 32.98
N GLU A 144 -0.77 1.71 33.23
CA GLU A 144 -1.07 0.66 34.21
C GLU A 144 -0.27 0.91 35.48
N LEU A 145 -0.99 1.24 36.55
CA LEU A 145 -0.41 1.47 37.88
C LEU A 145 -0.69 0.26 38.76
N SER A 146 0.37 -0.44 39.17
CA SER A 146 0.29 -1.47 40.20
C SER A 146 0.38 -0.81 41.58
N LEU A 147 -0.74 -0.74 42.29
CA LEU A 147 -0.77 -0.25 43.67
C LEU A 147 -0.69 -1.45 44.61
N PRO A 148 0.25 -1.44 45.57
CA PRO A 148 0.23 -2.39 46.66
C PRO A 148 -1.10 -2.33 47.42
N THR A 149 -1.66 -3.47 47.79
CA THR A 149 -2.95 -3.57 48.48
C THR A 149 -3.08 -2.67 49.70
N ALA A 150 -2.00 -2.45 50.41
CA ALA A 150 -1.97 -1.56 51.58
C ALA A 150 -2.23 -0.08 51.23
N ILE A 151 -1.76 0.38 50.04
CA ILE A 151 -2.00 1.75 49.57
C ILE A 151 -3.45 1.84 49.02
N TYR A 152 -3.91 0.83 48.29
CA TYR A 152 -5.30 0.78 47.80
C TYR A 152 -6.31 0.85 48.96
N LEU A 153 -6.11 0.07 50.03
CA LEU A 153 -7.01 0.08 51.21
C LEU A 153 -6.98 1.43 51.94
N ARG A 154 -5.85 2.13 51.94
CA ARG A 154 -5.77 3.46 52.57
C ARG A 154 -6.53 4.51 51.77
N VAL A 155 -6.42 4.49 50.41
CA VAL A 155 -7.14 5.41 49.51
C VAL A 155 -8.63 5.09 49.51
N ALA A 156 -9.02 3.83 49.33
CA ALA A 156 -10.41 3.38 49.31
C ALA A 156 -11.08 3.52 50.69
N GLY A 157 -10.34 3.32 51.78
CA GLY A 157 -10.79 3.57 53.16
C GLY A 157 -11.01 5.05 53.47
N GLY A 158 -10.17 5.90 52.87
CA GLY A 158 -10.31 7.36 52.93
C GLY A 158 -11.54 7.88 52.24
N GLU A 159 -11.83 7.36 51.04
CA GLU A 159 -13.07 7.69 50.29
C GLU A 159 -14.33 7.25 51.08
N ARG A 160 -14.34 6.06 51.64
CA ARG A 160 -15.48 5.63 52.50
C ARG A 160 -15.67 6.52 53.72
N ALA A 161 -14.58 6.96 54.35
CA ALA A 161 -14.67 7.91 55.47
C ALA A 161 -15.20 9.29 55.04
N MET A 162 -14.91 9.71 53.80
CA MET A 162 -15.46 10.94 53.20
C MET A 162 -16.95 10.84 52.87
N TYR A 163 -17.42 9.68 52.43
CA TYR A 163 -18.85 9.46 52.11
C TYR A 163 -19.71 9.17 53.35
N ASP A 164 -19.17 8.48 54.35
CA ASP A 164 -19.89 8.19 55.59
C ASP A 164 -20.23 9.45 56.41
N ASN A 165 -19.53 10.55 56.19
CA ASN A 165 -19.79 11.81 56.85
C ASN A 165 -20.70 12.76 56.04
N ARG A 166 -21.76 12.24 55.40
CA ARG A 166 -22.80 13.00 54.70
C ARG A 166 -22.32 13.88 53.56
N GLY A 167 -21.33 13.45 52.83
CA GLY A 167 -20.85 14.17 51.67
C GLY A 167 -20.10 15.47 51.97
N LEU A 168 -19.69 15.70 53.22
CA LEU A 168 -18.84 16.83 53.59
C LEU A 168 -17.41 16.35 53.70
N LEU A 169 -16.55 16.88 52.86
CA LEU A 169 -15.09 16.84 53.03
C LEU A 169 -14.74 17.61 54.31
N SER A 170 -14.81 16.94 55.46
CA SER A 170 -14.33 17.52 56.69
C SER A 170 -12.95 16.99 56.99
N ASN A 171 -12.01 17.87 56.83
CA ASN A 171 -10.66 17.81 57.32
C ASN A 171 -9.71 16.83 56.65
N ILE A 172 -9.10 17.35 55.63
CA ILE A 172 -7.67 17.12 55.43
C ILE A 172 -6.92 18.29 56.04
#